data_896bd080bf70239c7b85dc2b654b7bb5
#
_entry.id   896bd080bf70239c7b85dc2b654b7bb5
#
_cell.length_a   1.000
_cell.length_b   1.000
_cell.length_c   1.000
_cell.angle_alpha   90.00
_cell.angle_beta   90.00
_cell.angle_gamma   90.00
#
_symmetry.space_group_name_H-M   'P 1'
#
loop_
_entity.id
_entity.type
_entity.pdbx_description
1 polymer ?
#
loop_
_entity_poly.entity_id
_entity_poly.type
_entity_poly.pdbx_seq_one_letter_code
_entity_poly.pdbx_strand_id
1 'polypeptide(L)'
;MIRFLLKGLLRDRSRSLFPFLIVLLGVLLTVFLQAWLNGAVSLMIQSTAHYSTGHVSVMTRAYAKDADQVPNDLALLGIDTLMTELRRDYPDLQWTPRIIFGGLLDVPDEHHETRAQAPVSGLAVNLLSPASPEKSVLKIGDAIVRGRVPKTHGEILVGEELSRRLGIAPGDTATLISSTMYGSMSLTNFVVVGTIRFGVAAMDKGMMIADLGDLQQALDMQQGAGEILGFFGDDVYNEERANSITAAFNAAHTPPRQLRGSKEAEFLPLMETLRVRSGLSDYLNYVDVFSGVIIGVFLVSMSIVLWNAGLTGSLRRYGELGLRLAVGEDKMHVYFSLLVESLAIGILGSAAGTVLGLGVAYYLQVYGFDISTMMKESSMMLPNIIRARITPFTFVIGFIPGLFATILGTAISGIGIFRRQTAQLFKELET
;
A
#
# COMPACT_ATOMS: atom_id res chain seq x y z
N MET A 1 -19.96 -43.30 -4.07
CA MET A 1 -18.55 -43.25 -3.71
C MET A 1 -18.22 -42.02 -2.85
N ILE A 2 -18.45 -40.81 -3.26
CA ILE A 2 -18.13 -39.58 -2.50
C ILE A 2 -18.78 -39.52 -1.11
N ARG A 3 -20.06 -39.90 -0.96
CA ARG A 3 -20.74 -39.98 0.35
C ARG A 3 -20.12 -40.99 1.31
N PHE A 4 -19.54 -42.09 0.79
CA PHE A 4 -18.88 -43.12 1.59
C PHE A 4 -17.51 -42.60 2.08
N LEU A 5 -16.74 -41.96 1.20
CA LEU A 5 -15.45 -41.34 1.54
C LEU A 5 -15.60 -40.22 2.58
N LEU A 6 -16.61 -39.34 2.43
CA LEU A 6 -16.90 -38.29 3.40
C LEU A 6 -17.32 -38.84 4.79
N LYS A 7 -18.11 -39.93 4.82
CA LYS A 7 -18.45 -40.60 6.09
C LYS A 7 -17.21 -41.29 6.73
N GLY A 8 -16.30 -41.83 5.90
CA GLY A 8 -15.03 -42.39 6.36
C GLY A 8 -14.12 -41.34 7.02
N LEU A 9 -14.00 -40.16 6.39
CA LEU A 9 -13.26 -39.01 6.91
C LEU A 9 -13.76 -38.52 8.27
N LEU A 10 -15.09 -38.46 8.47
CA LEU A 10 -15.71 -38.02 9.72
C LEU A 10 -15.61 -39.06 10.85
N ARG A 11 -15.55 -40.34 10.49
CA ARG A 11 -15.51 -41.46 11.48
C ARG A 11 -14.10 -41.70 12.03
N ASP A 12 -13.05 -41.46 11.24
CA ASP A 12 -11.64 -41.65 11.64
C ASP A 12 -10.93 -40.30 11.78
N ARG A 13 -11.25 -39.61 12.88
CA ARG A 13 -10.72 -38.27 13.19
C ARG A 13 -9.18 -38.24 13.28
N SER A 14 -8.54 -39.36 13.68
CA SER A 14 -7.09 -39.40 13.85
C SER A 14 -6.31 -39.32 12.53
N ARG A 15 -6.96 -39.65 11.41
CA ARG A 15 -6.36 -39.70 10.07
C ARG A 15 -6.45 -38.37 9.31
N SER A 16 -7.56 -37.69 9.44
CA SER A 16 -7.87 -36.47 8.67
C SER A 16 -7.49 -35.18 9.40
N LEU A 17 -7.43 -35.22 10.74
CA LEU A 17 -7.22 -34.03 11.56
C LEU A 17 -5.86 -33.38 11.29
N PHE A 18 -4.78 -34.16 11.22
CA PHE A 18 -3.44 -33.61 11.04
C PHE A 18 -3.23 -32.96 9.66
N PRO A 19 -3.54 -33.62 8.53
CA PRO A 19 -3.53 -32.95 7.22
C PRO A 19 -4.48 -31.75 7.15
N PHE A 20 -5.67 -31.86 7.73
CA PHE A 20 -6.64 -30.75 7.78
C PHE A 20 -6.08 -29.54 8.53
N LEU A 21 -5.45 -29.74 9.69
CA LEU A 21 -4.85 -28.65 10.47
C LEU A 21 -3.69 -27.98 9.72
N ILE A 22 -2.86 -28.74 9.02
CA ILE A 22 -1.77 -28.20 8.21
C ILE A 22 -2.33 -27.27 7.12
N VAL A 23 -3.34 -27.76 6.38
CA VAL A 23 -3.97 -26.97 5.32
C VAL A 23 -4.66 -25.75 5.92
N LEU A 24 -5.42 -25.90 6.99
CA LEU A 24 -6.10 -24.82 7.68
C LEU A 24 -5.11 -23.71 8.09
N LEU A 25 -4.02 -24.08 8.79
CA LEU A 25 -3.03 -23.10 9.24
C LEU A 25 -2.28 -22.44 8.09
N GLY A 26 -1.87 -23.21 7.09
CA GLY A 26 -1.18 -22.66 5.92
C GLY A 26 -2.06 -21.71 5.10
N VAL A 27 -3.33 -22.06 4.91
CA VAL A 27 -4.30 -21.22 4.23
C VAL A 27 -4.63 -19.97 5.06
N LEU A 28 -4.82 -20.12 6.38
CA LEU A 28 -5.04 -18.99 7.29
C LEU A 28 -3.89 -17.98 7.16
N LEU A 29 -2.64 -18.46 7.23
CA LEU A 29 -1.47 -17.60 7.10
C LEU A 29 -1.37 -16.94 5.73
N THR A 30 -1.68 -17.65 4.65
CA THR A 30 -1.68 -17.11 3.29
C THR A 30 -2.72 -16.00 3.14
N VAL A 31 -3.96 -16.24 3.57
CA VAL A 31 -5.06 -15.26 3.51
C VAL A 31 -4.76 -14.03 4.36
N PHE A 32 -4.29 -14.25 5.59
CA PHE A 32 -3.88 -13.18 6.49
C PHE A 32 -2.77 -12.32 5.90
N LEU A 33 -1.67 -12.96 5.42
CA LEU A 33 -0.53 -12.24 4.87
C LEU A 33 -0.92 -11.44 3.61
N GLN A 34 -1.73 -12.03 2.72
CA GLN A 34 -2.21 -11.32 1.55
C GLN A 34 -3.04 -10.09 1.92
N ALA A 35 -3.97 -10.22 2.87
CA ALA A 35 -4.76 -9.08 3.35
C ALA A 35 -3.89 -8.01 4.02
N TRP A 36 -2.86 -8.42 4.76
CA TRP A 36 -1.90 -7.51 5.37
C TRP A 36 -1.07 -6.75 4.33
N LEU A 37 -0.51 -7.44 3.33
CA LEU A 37 0.24 -6.81 2.24
C LEU A 37 -0.63 -5.84 1.43
N ASN A 38 -1.85 -6.24 1.07
CA ASN A 38 -2.81 -5.37 0.40
C ASN A 38 -3.11 -4.11 1.22
N GLY A 39 -3.21 -4.26 2.54
CA GLY A 39 -3.41 -3.15 3.46
C GLY A 39 -2.24 -2.19 3.49
N ALA A 40 -1.02 -2.70 3.63
CA ALA A 40 0.20 -1.91 3.63
C ALA A 40 0.38 -1.12 2.32
N VAL A 41 0.18 -1.77 1.18
CA VAL A 41 0.23 -1.15 -0.15
C VAL A 41 -0.85 -0.08 -0.29
N SER A 42 -2.08 -0.37 0.13
CA SER A 42 -3.19 0.60 0.06
C SER A 42 -2.91 1.86 0.89
N LEU A 43 -2.36 1.69 2.10
CA LEU A 43 -1.99 2.81 2.95
C LEU A 43 -0.84 3.64 2.34
N MET A 44 0.13 2.98 1.73
CA MET A 44 1.23 3.65 1.06
C MET A 44 0.71 4.48 -0.13
N ILE A 45 -0.14 3.90 -0.97
CA ILE A 45 -0.77 4.60 -2.09
C ILE A 45 -1.56 5.81 -1.57
N GLN A 46 -2.38 5.64 -0.53
CA GLN A 46 -3.19 6.71 0.03
C GLN A 46 -2.34 7.83 0.65
N SER A 47 -1.29 7.48 1.42
CA SER A 47 -0.36 8.46 1.95
C SER A 47 0.35 9.24 0.83
N THR A 48 0.83 8.54 -0.19
CA THR A 48 1.48 9.18 -1.34
C THR A 48 0.51 10.10 -2.08
N ALA A 49 -0.74 9.66 -2.31
CA ALA A 49 -1.77 10.48 -2.92
C ALA A 49 -2.01 11.76 -2.10
N HIS A 50 -2.26 11.63 -0.80
CA HIS A 50 -2.65 12.77 0.03
C HIS A 50 -1.53 13.78 0.25
N TYR A 51 -0.30 13.30 0.48
CA TYR A 51 0.80 14.17 0.88
C TYR A 51 1.74 14.57 -0.26
N SER A 52 1.69 13.88 -1.41
CA SER A 52 2.64 14.13 -2.50
C SER A 52 1.97 14.33 -3.86
N THR A 53 1.38 13.29 -4.45
CA THR A 53 1.12 13.27 -5.91
C THR A 53 -0.34 13.38 -6.33
N GLY A 54 -1.31 13.35 -5.42
CA GLY A 54 -2.70 13.12 -5.79
C GLY A 54 -2.90 11.72 -6.41
N HIS A 55 -4.08 11.45 -6.96
CA HIS A 55 -4.32 10.27 -7.80
C HIS A 55 -3.81 10.50 -9.23
N VAL A 56 -3.86 11.74 -9.69
CA VAL A 56 -3.20 12.26 -10.88
C VAL A 56 -2.62 13.63 -10.56
N SER A 57 -1.52 14.00 -11.20
CA SER A 57 -0.89 15.32 -11.03
C SER A 57 -0.63 15.95 -12.38
N VAL A 58 -0.85 17.25 -12.47
CA VAL A 58 -0.54 18.08 -13.63
C VAL A 58 0.60 19.01 -13.27
N MET A 59 1.64 19.02 -14.07
CA MET A 59 2.82 19.86 -13.93
C MET A 59 3.38 20.22 -15.30
N THR A 60 4.43 21.02 -15.37
CA THR A 60 5.13 21.22 -16.66
C THR A 60 5.92 19.97 -17.03
N ARG A 61 6.16 19.76 -18.33
CA ARG A 61 7.02 18.66 -18.81
C ARG A 61 8.45 18.76 -18.29
N ALA A 62 8.94 19.99 -18.08
CA ALA A 62 10.24 20.23 -17.50
C ALA A 62 10.27 19.81 -16.01
N TYR A 63 9.27 20.25 -15.24
CA TYR A 63 9.13 19.88 -13.82
C TYR A 63 9.08 18.36 -13.64
N ALA A 64 8.34 17.65 -14.50
CA ALA A 64 8.17 16.19 -14.42
C ALA A 64 9.49 15.41 -14.53
N LYS A 65 10.49 15.94 -15.23
CA LYS A 65 11.79 15.28 -15.39
C LYS A 65 12.61 15.23 -14.10
N ASP A 66 12.51 16.29 -13.30
CA ASP A 66 13.30 16.49 -12.09
C ASP A 66 12.42 16.69 -10.85
N ALA A 67 11.22 16.16 -10.90
CA ALA A 67 10.17 16.41 -9.94
C ALA A 67 10.54 16.04 -8.48
N ASP A 68 11.45 15.09 -8.27
CA ASP A 68 11.97 14.71 -6.95
C ASP A 68 12.87 15.81 -6.33
N GLN A 69 13.40 16.71 -7.15
CA GLN A 69 14.21 17.86 -6.70
C GLN A 69 13.37 19.08 -6.39
N VAL A 70 12.03 19.01 -6.62
CA VAL A 70 11.09 20.11 -6.42
C VAL A 70 11.56 21.40 -7.12
N PRO A 71 11.72 21.37 -8.46
CA PRO A 71 12.28 22.49 -9.23
C PRO A 71 11.20 23.59 -9.43
N ASN A 72 11.02 24.46 -8.43
CA ASN A 72 10.00 25.51 -8.45
C ASN A 72 10.22 26.55 -9.57
N ASP A 73 11.42 26.68 -10.10
CA ASP A 73 11.73 27.46 -11.30
C ASP A 73 11.11 26.90 -12.59
N LEU A 74 10.70 25.64 -12.59
CA LEU A 74 10.01 24.95 -13.67
C LEU A 74 8.51 24.78 -13.43
N ALA A 75 7.95 25.46 -12.45
CA ALA A 75 6.56 25.35 -12.04
C ALA A 75 5.56 25.85 -13.10
N LEU A 76 4.30 25.46 -12.95
CA LEU A 76 3.18 26.02 -13.71
C LEU A 76 2.95 27.48 -13.30
N LEU A 77 2.77 28.36 -14.28
CA LEU A 77 2.39 29.75 -14.07
C LEU A 77 1.04 30.04 -14.72
N GLY A 78 0.26 31.00 -14.18
CA GLY A 78 -1.06 31.35 -14.70
C GLY A 78 -2.06 30.21 -14.63
N ILE A 79 -2.10 29.48 -13.51
CA ILE A 79 -2.85 28.23 -13.33
C ILE A 79 -4.37 28.38 -13.39
N ASP A 80 -4.94 29.60 -13.32
CA ASP A 80 -6.39 29.81 -13.22
C ASP A 80 -7.15 29.28 -14.43
N THR A 81 -6.58 29.49 -15.64
CA THR A 81 -7.16 28.99 -16.88
C THR A 81 -7.14 27.46 -16.92
N LEU A 82 -6.01 26.87 -16.58
CA LEU A 82 -5.83 25.40 -16.53
C LEU A 82 -6.74 24.76 -15.46
N MET A 83 -6.88 25.39 -14.30
CA MET A 83 -7.80 24.93 -13.25
C MET A 83 -9.27 24.96 -13.71
N THR A 84 -9.64 25.97 -14.49
CA THR A 84 -11.00 26.07 -15.05
C THR A 84 -11.24 24.97 -16.08
N GLU A 85 -10.27 24.69 -16.94
CA GLU A 85 -10.30 23.59 -17.90
C GLU A 85 -10.41 22.23 -17.21
N LEU A 86 -9.54 21.95 -16.23
CA LEU A 86 -9.53 20.70 -15.49
C LEU A 86 -10.87 20.43 -14.77
N ARG A 87 -11.45 21.44 -14.15
CA ARG A 87 -12.75 21.32 -13.48
C ARG A 87 -13.91 21.10 -14.46
N ARG A 88 -13.84 21.68 -15.66
CA ARG A 88 -14.86 21.52 -16.71
C ARG A 88 -14.77 20.12 -17.34
N ASP A 89 -13.56 19.68 -17.70
CA ASP A 89 -13.36 18.48 -18.51
C ASP A 89 -13.28 17.20 -17.67
N TYR A 90 -12.91 17.33 -16.39
CA TYR A 90 -12.82 16.23 -15.43
C TYR A 90 -13.55 16.55 -14.12
N PRO A 91 -14.87 16.72 -14.13
CA PRO A 91 -15.67 17.15 -12.96
C PRO A 91 -15.72 16.11 -11.83
N ASP A 92 -15.40 14.85 -12.13
CA ASP A 92 -15.35 13.75 -11.15
C ASP A 92 -14.12 13.81 -10.25
N LEU A 93 -13.14 14.68 -10.56
CA LEU A 93 -11.96 14.88 -9.74
C LEU A 93 -12.04 16.20 -8.98
N GLN A 94 -11.55 16.17 -7.76
CA GLN A 94 -11.31 17.37 -6.95
C GLN A 94 -9.90 17.87 -7.24
N TRP A 95 -9.80 19.04 -7.85
CA TRP A 95 -8.53 19.64 -8.27
C TRP A 95 -8.05 20.68 -7.27
N THR A 96 -6.77 20.60 -6.91
CA THR A 96 -6.13 21.54 -5.98
C THR A 96 -4.70 21.82 -6.38
N PRO A 97 -4.28 23.10 -6.46
CA PRO A 97 -2.89 23.46 -6.69
C PRO A 97 -2.07 23.34 -5.40
N ARG A 98 -0.83 22.90 -5.52
CA ARG A 98 0.13 22.79 -4.43
C ARG A 98 1.50 23.33 -4.81
N ILE A 99 2.22 23.82 -3.81
CA ILE A 99 3.66 24.09 -3.89
C ILE A 99 4.33 23.30 -2.80
N ILE A 100 5.27 22.44 -3.18
CA ILE A 100 6.22 21.83 -2.26
C ILE A 100 7.45 22.72 -2.23
N PHE A 101 8.01 22.97 -1.06
CA PHE A 101 9.19 23.80 -0.92
C PHE A 101 10.11 23.30 0.18
N GLY A 102 11.37 23.66 0.10
CA GLY A 102 12.35 23.42 1.14
C GLY A 102 12.87 24.74 1.72
N GLY A 103 13.36 24.67 2.93
CA GLY A 103 13.96 25.85 3.56
C GLY A 103 14.50 25.56 4.95
N LEU A 104 14.86 26.63 5.64
CA LEU A 104 15.19 26.61 7.05
C LEU A 104 14.11 27.38 7.83
N LEU A 105 13.60 26.78 8.88
CA LEU A 105 12.70 27.47 9.81
C LEU A 105 13.54 27.95 10.98
N ASP A 106 13.66 29.27 11.09
CA ASP A 106 14.39 29.98 12.13
C ASP A 106 13.42 30.47 13.20
N VAL A 107 13.79 30.28 14.46
CA VAL A 107 13.02 30.72 15.62
C VAL A 107 13.83 31.76 16.34
N PRO A 108 13.44 33.05 16.28
CA PRO A 108 14.14 34.10 16.95
C PRO A 108 13.92 34.08 18.48
N ASP A 109 14.85 34.64 19.22
CA ASP A 109 14.69 34.97 20.63
C ASP A 109 14.10 36.39 20.84
N GLU A 110 14.03 36.86 22.08
CA GLU A 110 13.53 38.20 22.45
C GLU A 110 14.39 39.33 21.88
N HIS A 111 15.63 39.06 21.48
CA HIS A 111 16.57 39.99 20.87
C HIS A 111 16.62 39.91 19.35
N HIS A 112 15.73 39.11 18.73
CA HIS A 112 15.72 38.80 17.30
C HIS A 112 16.95 38.03 16.80
N GLU A 113 17.70 37.38 17.72
CA GLU A 113 18.77 36.48 17.37
C GLU A 113 18.22 35.05 17.21
N THR A 114 18.87 34.22 16.35
CA THR A 114 18.46 32.83 16.16
C THR A 114 18.60 32.02 17.45
N ARG A 115 17.49 31.61 18.05
CA ARG A 115 17.45 30.69 19.20
C ARG A 115 17.57 29.24 18.76
N ALA A 116 16.87 28.87 17.73
CA ALA A 116 16.84 27.52 17.19
C ALA A 116 16.55 27.55 15.68
N GLN A 117 17.11 26.60 14.95
CA GLN A 117 16.91 26.51 13.51
C GLN A 117 16.82 25.05 13.08
N ALA A 118 15.97 24.73 12.12
CA ALA A 118 15.86 23.40 11.55
C ALA A 118 15.54 23.43 10.07
N PRO A 119 16.08 22.49 9.28
CA PRO A 119 15.61 22.27 7.92
C PRO A 119 14.16 21.81 7.95
N VAL A 120 13.36 22.38 7.03
CA VAL A 120 11.96 22.05 6.86
C VAL A 120 11.66 21.75 5.41
N SER A 121 10.74 20.81 5.19
CA SER A 121 10.01 20.62 3.96
C SER A 121 8.60 21.17 4.16
N GLY A 122 8.13 22.02 3.27
CA GLY A 122 6.85 22.68 3.41
C GLY A 122 5.87 22.25 2.33
N LEU A 123 4.61 22.18 2.70
CA LEU A 123 3.49 21.96 1.80
C LEU A 123 2.61 23.20 1.83
N ALA A 124 2.55 23.94 0.72
CA ALA A 124 1.65 25.07 0.54
C ALA A 124 0.39 24.61 -0.16
N VAL A 125 -0.73 24.76 0.52
CA VAL A 125 -2.06 24.31 0.05
C VAL A 125 -3.09 25.42 0.32
N ASN A 126 -4.17 25.40 -0.41
CA ASN A 126 -5.21 26.40 -0.23
C ASN A 126 -6.00 26.15 1.06
N LEU A 127 -5.53 26.69 2.17
CA LEU A 127 -6.14 26.52 3.51
C LEU A 127 -7.28 27.49 3.77
N LEU A 128 -7.20 28.70 3.23
CA LEU A 128 -8.12 29.78 3.58
C LEU A 128 -9.43 29.71 2.78
N SER A 129 -9.42 29.10 1.60
CA SER A 129 -10.62 28.94 0.79
C SER A 129 -11.56 27.88 1.36
N PRO A 130 -12.86 28.21 1.55
CA PRO A 130 -13.88 27.23 1.96
C PRO A 130 -14.14 26.14 0.93
N ALA A 131 -13.89 26.44 -0.36
CA ALA A 131 -14.11 25.50 -1.47
C ALA A 131 -12.93 24.53 -1.70
N SER A 132 -11.84 24.68 -0.95
CA SER A 132 -10.67 23.81 -1.08
C SER A 132 -10.91 22.42 -0.49
N PRO A 133 -10.59 21.34 -1.21
CA PRO A 133 -10.67 19.99 -0.68
C PRO A 133 -9.56 19.67 0.34
N GLU A 134 -8.52 20.50 0.44
CA GLU A 134 -7.30 20.22 1.20
C GLU A 134 -7.53 19.90 2.67
N LYS A 135 -8.46 20.59 3.32
CA LYS A 135 -8.77 20.33 4.73
C LYS A 135 -9.31 18.93 4.96
N SER A 136 -10.09 18.42 3.99
CA SER A 136 -10.66 17.06 4.04
C SER A 136 -9.66 16.01 3.58
N VAL A 137 -8.93 16.27 2.51
CA VAL A 137 -7.91 15.37 1.96
C VAL A 137 -6.80 15.12 2.98
N LEU A 138 -6.25 16.19 3.55
CA LEU A 138 -5.18 16.10 4.56
C LEU A 138 -5.72 15.82 5.98
N LYS A 139 -7.05 15.78 6.17
CA LYS A 139 -7.72 15.60 7.49
C LYS A 139 -7.13 16.51 8.56
N ILE A 140 -6.84 17.75 8.21
CA ILE A 140 -6.09 18.69 9.04
C ILE A 140 -6.76 18.88 10.41
N GLY A 141 -8.10 18.95 10.44
CA GLY A 141 -8.85 19.14 11.68
C GLY A 141 -8.63 18.02 12.70
N ASP A 142 -8.58 16.77 12.24
CA ASP A 142 -8.39 15.59 13.10
C ASP A 142 -6.92 15.40 13.50
N ALA A 143 -5.99 15.97 12.72
CA ALA A 143 -4.56 15.83 12.90
C ALA A 143 -3.95 16.90 13.84
N ILE A 144 -4.70 17.97 14.19
CA ILE A 144 -4.23 19.02 15.12
C ILE A 144 -3.97 18.41 16.51
N VAL A 145 -2.79 18.66 17.04
CA VAL A 145 -2.40 18.24 18.40
C VAL A 145 -2.54 19.38 19.40
N ARG A 146 -2.08 20.58 19.01
CA ARG A 146 -2.15 21.80 19.83
C ARG A 146 -2.53 22.98 18.93
N GLY A 147 -3.24 23.95 19.48
CA GLY A 147 -3.61 25.15 18.77
C GLY A 147 -4.83 24.97 17.86
N ARG A 148 -4.81 25.55 16.66
CA ARG A 148 -5.94 25.59 15.73
C ARG A 148 -5.47 25.54 14.26
N VAL A 149 -6.41 25.31 13.36
CA VAL A 149 -6.20 25.46 11.91
C VAL A 149 -6.01 26.92 11.53
N PRO A 150 -5.14 27.28 10.58
CA PRO A 150 -4.97 28.62 10.05
C PRO A 150 -6.29 29.26 9.58
N LYS A 151 -6.47 30.55 9.86
CA LYS A 151 -7.68 31.34 9.49
C LYS A 151 -7.33 32.58 8.71
N THR A 152 -6.11 33.08 8.82
CA THR A 152 -5.62 34.28 8.17
C THR A 152 -4.28 34.06 7.51
N HIS A 153 -3.92 34.93 6.59
CA HIS A 153 -2.60 34.93 5.97
C HIS A 153 -1.49 35.06 6.99
N GLY A 154 -0.32 34.46 6.70
CA GLY A 154 0.84 34.44 7.58
C GLY A 154 0.78 33.42 8.73
N GLU A 155 -0.27 32.58 8.79
CA GLU A 155 -0.42 31.53 9.79
C GLU A 155 0.02 30.17 9.25
N ILE A 156 0.79 29.41 10.05
CA ILE A 156 1.29 28.08 9.67
C ILE A 156 1.00 27.01 10.70
N LEU A 157 1.02 25.76 10.23
CA LEU A 157 1.06 24.55 11.05
C LEU A 157 2.45 23.93 10.94
N VAL A 158 2.98 23.42 12.04
CA VAL A 158 4.25 22.70 12.07
C VAL A 158 4.06 21.29 12.63
N GLY A 159 4.87 20.34 12.20
CA GLY A 159 4.89 18.99 12.77
C GLY A 159 5.10 19.02 14.28
N GLU A 160 4.38 18.20 15.03
CA GLU A 160 4.46 18.20 16.51
C GLU A 160 5.89 17.93 17.01
N GLU A 161 6.62 17.02 16.36
CA GLU A 161 8.00 16.69 16.72
C GLU A 161 8.97 17.83 16.34
N LEU A 162 8.73 18.49 15.19
CA LEU A 162 9.49 19.69 14.78
C LEU A 162 9.30 20.81 15.80
N SER A 163 8.05 21.05 16.22
CA SER A 163 7.73 22.05 17.25
C SER A 163 8.46 21.77 18.57
N ARG A 164 8.47 20.53 19.03
CA ARG A 164 9.21 20.15 20.25
C ARG A 164 10.71 20.33 20.11
N ARG A 165 11.26 19.96 18.95
CA ARG A 165 12.70 20.09 18.69
C ARG A 165 13.16 21.55 18.65
N LEU A 166 12.36 22.43 18.06
CA LEU A 166 12.64 23.87 18.00
C LEU A 166 12.23 24.64 19.26
N GLY A 167 11.48 24.02 20.17
CA GLY A 167 10.95 24.66 21.36
C GLY A 167 9.93 25.76 21.06
N ILE A 168 9.14 25.61 19.97
CA ILE A 168 8.10 26.56 19.55
C ILE A 168 6.72 26.05 19.92
N ALA A 169 5.82 26.98 20.22
CA ALA A 169 4.43 26.72 20.59
C ALA A 169 3.47 27.55 19.72
N PRO A 170 2.19 27.19 19.70
CA PRO A 170 1.17 28.05 19.08
C PRO A 170 1.19 29.48 19.71
N GLY A 171 1.33 30.48 18.87
CA GLY A 171 1.50 31.88 19.20
C GLY A 171 2.90 32.44 18.91
N ASP A 172 3.90 31.57 18.76
CA ASP A 172 5.27 32.00 18.47
C ASP A 172 5.43 32.36 16.99
N THR A 173 6.39 33.26 16.71
CA THR A 173 6.79 33.65 15.37
C THR A 173 7.99 32.83 14.94
N ALA A 174 8.00 32.41 13.66
CA ALA A 174 9.13 31.75 13.03
C ALA A 174 9.38 32.35 11.64
N THR A 175 10.64 32.43 11.23
CA THR A 175 11.06 32.96 9.93
C THR A 175 11.41 31.79 8.99
N LEU A 176 10.72 31.71 7.87
CA LEU A 176 11.09 30.79 6.80
C LEU A 176 12.18 31.45 5.93
N ILE A 177 13.32 30.80 5.85
CA ILE A 177 14.42 31.14 4.94
C ILE A 177 14.38 30.15 3.80
N SER A 178 14.04 30.61 2.60
CA SER A 178 13.90 29.77 1.42
C SER A 178 14.49 30.44 0.17
N SER A 179 14.43 29.74 -0.97
CA SER A 179 14.82 30.31 -2.27
C SER A 179 13.57 30.62 -3.07
N THR A 180 13.48 31.82 -3.69
CA THR A 180 12.44 32.13 -4.67
C THR A 180 12.60 31.24 -5.93
N MET A 181 11.59 31.21 -6.78
CA MET A 181 11.67 30.50 -8.07
C MET A 181 12.77 31.03 -8.99
N TYR A 182 13.25 32.26 -8.78
CA TYR A 182 14.35 32.87 -9.55
C TYR A 182 15.73 32.72 -8.87
N GLY A 183 15.82 31.93 -7.78
CA GLY A 183 17.06 31.67 -7.08
C GLY A 183 17.50 32.74 -6.07
N SER A 184 16.67 33.77 -5.81
CA SER A 184 16.93 34.77 -4.79
C SER A 184 16.58 34.24 -3.39
N MET A 185 17.25 34.74 -2.35
CA MET A 185 16.88 34.39 -0.97
C MET A 185 15.56 35.09 -0.57
N SER A 186 14.66 34.34 0.02
CA SER A 186 13.43 34.83 0.61
C SER A 186 13.44 34.63 2.12
N LEU A 187 12.97 35.64 2.84
CA LEU A 187 12.81 35.68 4.30
C LEU A 187 11.36 36.05 4.58
N THR A 188 10.58 35.14 5.11
CA THR A 188 9.15 35.37 5.36
C THR A 188 8.81 34.98 6.79
N ASN A 189 8.20 35.88 7.53
CA ASN A 189 7.76 35.65 8.90
C ASN A 189 6.38 35.01 8.93
N PHE A 190 6.22 34.00 9.76
CA PHE A 190 4.97 33.30 9.99
C PHE A 190 4.67 33.19 11.48
N VAL A 191 3.39 33.13 11.80
CA VAL A 191 2.92 32.80 13.15
C VAL A 191 2.52 31.33 13.20
N VAL A 192 3.11 30.58 14.11
CA VAL A 192 2.72 29.19 14.35
C VAL A 192 1.40 29.20 15.12
N VAL A 193 0.31 28.75 14.51
CA VAL A 193 -1.02 28.74 15.16
C VAL A 193 -1.45 27.35 15.64
N GLY A 194 -0.72 26.32 15.22
CA GLY A 194 -0.99 24.97 15.68
C GLY A 194 0.12 24.00 15.31
N THR A 195 0.08 22.87 15.98
CA THR A 195 0.93 21.72 15.66
C THR A 195 0.10 20.58 15.16
N ILE A 196 0.64 19.83 14.19
CA ILE A 196 -0.06 18.76 13.48
C ILE A 196 0.73 17.47 13.59
N ARG A 197 0.02 16.32 13.64
CA ARG A 197 0.59 15.00 13.53
C ARG A 197 0.20 14.38 12.20
N PHE A 198 1.18 14.19 11.33
CA PHE A 198 0.96 13.57 10.01
C PHE A 198 0.76 12.05 10.09
N GLY A 199 1.17 11.43 11.22
CA GLY A 199 1.15 9.98 11.36
C GLY A 199 2.29 9.27 10.62
N VAL A 200 3.25 10.05 10.12
CA VAL A 200 4.47 9.60 9.45
C VAL A 200 5.64 10.28 10.14
N ALA A 201 6.52 9.52 10.78
CA ALA A 201 7.56 10.07 11.65
C ALA A 201 8.50 11.07 10.95
N ALA A 202 8.82 10.86 9.66
CA ALA A 202 9.65 11.77 8.88
C ALA A 202 8.98 13.13 8.69
N MET A 203 7.67 13.14 8.42
CA MET A 203 6.89 14.37 8.25
C MET A 203 6.71 15.12 9.58
N ASP A 204 6.43 14.39 10.65
CA ASP A 204 6.28 15.00 11.99
C ASP A 204 7.56 15.71 12.45
N LYS A 205 8.74 15.27 12.00
CA LYS A 205 10.06 15.82 12.37
C LYS A 205 10.49 17.03 11.54
N GLY A 206 9.96 17.23 10.35
CA GLY A 206 10.51 18.22 9.44
C GLY A 206 9.51 18.92 8.53
N MET A 207 8.22 18.72 8.70
CA MET A 207 7.23 19.26 7.78
C MET A 207 6.45 20.42 8.39
N MET A 208 6.11 21.40 7.53
CA MET A 208 5.19 22.49 7.84
C MET A 208 4.12 22.61 6.76
N ILE A 209 2.96 23.16 7.12
CA ILE A 209 1.89 23.49 6.19
C ILE A 209 1.60 24.99 6.27
N ALA A 210 1.52 25.63 5.10
CA ALA A 210 1.20 27.05 4.98
C ALA A 210 0.08 27.26 3.93
N ASP A 211 -0.52 28.44 3.91
CA ASP A 211 -1.45 28.80 2.85
C ASP A 211 -0.72 29.01 1.51
N LEU A 212 -1.38 28.58 0.43
CA LEU A 212 -0.82 28.64 -0.93
C LEU A 212 -0.47 30.07 -1.33
N GLY A 213 -1.36 31.04 -1.05
CA GLY A 213 -1.14 32.42 -1.41
C GLY A 213 0.06 33.05 -0.70
N ASP A 214 0.29 32.69 0.57
CA ASP A 214 1.44 33.17 1.34
C ASP A 214 2.76 32.67 0.73
N LEU A 215 2.80 31.40 0.31
CA LEU A 215 3.98 30.83 -0.31
C LEU A 215 4.17 31.27 -1.78
N GLN A 216 3.10 31.52 -2.52
CA GLN A 216 3.19 32.12 -3.83
C GLN A 216 3.89 33.50 -3.75
N GLN A 217 3.57 34.28 -2.73
CA GLN A 217 4.23 35.56 -2.49
C GLN A 217 5.68 35.37 -1.99
N ALA A 218 5.90 34.48 -1.03
CA ALA A 218 7.23 34.22 -0.48
C ALA A 218 8.24 33.70 -1.50
N LEU A 219 7.80 32.86 -2.43
CA LEU A 219 8.63 32.23 -3.45
C LEU A 219 8.64 32.98 -4.80
N ASP A 220 7.96 34.14 -4.89
CA ASP A 220 7.78 34.91 -6.12
C ASP A 220 7.13 34.08 -7.27
N MET A 221 6.16 33.24 -6.90
CA MET A 221 5.41 32.35 -7.79
C MET A 221 3.96 32.81 -7.95
N GLN A 222 3.72 34.07 -8.22
CA GLN A 222 2.35 34.61 -8.32
C GLN A 222 1.53 33.86 -9.35
N GLN A 223 0.31 33.40 -8.95
CA GLN A 223 -0.56 32.53 -9.76
C GLN A 223 0.16 31.26 -10.26
N GLY A 224 1.16 30.79 -9.54
CA GLY A 224 1.90 29.58 -9.87
C GLY A 224 1.58 28.42 -8.93
N ALA A 225 1.88 27.21 -9.39
CA ALA A 225 1.89 26.00 -8.57
C ALA A 225 2.97 25.05 -9.08
N GLY A 226 3.62 24.34 -8.18
CA GLY A 226 4.51 23.25 -8.59
C GLY A 226 3.72 22.17 -9.31
N GLU A 227 2.62 21.77 -8.71
CA GLU A 227 1.72 20.73 -9.24
C GLU A 227 0.25 21.08 -8.99
N ILE A 228 -0.64 20.62 -9.87
CA ILE A 228 -2.09 20.61 -9.63
C ILE A 228 -2.50 19.16 -9.45
N LEU A 229 -2.99 18.83 -8.26
CA LEU A 229 -3.35 17.47 -7.89
C LEU A 229 -4.83 17.21 -8.13
N GLY A 230 -5.16 16.03 -8.66
CA GLY A 230 -6.52 15.55 -8.84
C GLY A 230 -6.80 14.34 -7.94
N PHE A 231 -7.87 14.42 -7.15
CA PHE A 231 -8.34 13.34 -6.29
C PHE A 231 -9.67 12.81 -6.78
N PHE A 232 -9.83 11.50 -6.88
CA PHE A 232 -11.13 10.89 -7.16
C PHE A 232 -12.11 11.18 -6.02
N GLY A 233 -13.37 11.41 -6.36
CA GLY A 233 -14.39 11.77 -5.36
C GLY A 233 -14.65 10.70 -4.29
N ASP A 234 -14.32 9.43 -4.57
CA ASP A 234 -14.40 8.30 -3.65
C ASP A 234 -13.11 8.08 -2.82
N ASP A 235 -12.10 8.91 -3.03
CA ASP A 235 -10.76 8.82 -2.40
C ASP A 235 -10.08 7.46 -2.55
N VAL A 236 -10.44 6.69 -3.59
CA VAL A 236 -9.86 5.38 -3.91
C VAL A 236 -9.10 5.44 -5.22
N TYR A 237 -7.80 5.18 -5.17
CA TYR A 237 -6.99 5.11 -6.40
C TYR A 237 -7.44 3.96 -7.29
N ASN A 238 -7.73 4.29 -8.55
CA ASN A 238 -8.03 3.34 -9.61
C ASN A 238 -7.10 3.61 -10.80
N GLU A 239 -6.21 2.66 -11.07
CA GLU A 239 -5.17 2.80 -12.08
C GLU A 239 -5.71 2.91 -13.50
N GLU A 240 -6.72 2.11 -13.86
CA GLU A 240 -7.32 2.14 -15.21
C GLU A 240 -7.96 3.50 -15.49
N ARG A 241 -8.71 4.02 -14.50
CA ARG A 241 -9.33 5.33 -14.58
C ARG A 241 -8.29 6.44 -14.66
N ALA A 242 -7.23 6.40 -13.83
CA ALA A 242 -6.14 7.35 -13.84
C ALA A 242 -5.41 7.36 -15.20
N ASN A 243 -5.09 6.18 -15.74
CA ASN A 243 -4.44 6.03 -17.04
C ASN A 243 -5.30 6.57 -18.18
N SER A 244 -6.61 6.31 -18.18
CA SER A 244 -7.54 6.82 -19.20
C SER A 244 -7.60 8.33 -19.21
N ILE A 245 -7.73 8.96 -18.03
CA ILE A 245 -7.77 10.43 -17.88
C ILE A 245 -6.45 11.04 -18.32
N THR A 246 -5.33 10.49 -17.85
CA THR A 246 -3.98 10.94 -18.19
C THR A 246 -3.71 10.87 -19.70
N ALA A 247 -4.11 9.78 -20.35
CA ALA A 247 -3.95 9.61 -21.79
C ALA A 247 -4.79 10.65 -22.57
N ALA A 248 -6.03 10.88 -22.16
CA ALA A 248 -6.93 11.87 -22.80
C ALA A 248 -6.37 13.29 -22.65
N PHE A 249 -5.95 13.69 -21.44
CA PHE A 249 -5.35 15.01 -21.18
C PHE A 249 -4.08 15.23 -22.00
N ASN A 250 -3.16 14.27 -21.98
CA ASN A 250 -1.89 14.38 -22.70
C ASN A 250 -2.04 14.38 -24.21
N ALA A 251 -3.07 13.73 -24.75
CA ALA A 251 -3.40 13.81 -26.17
C ALA A 251 -3.86 15.22 -26.57
N ALA A 252 -4.70 15.86 -25.73
CA ALA A 252 -5.17 17.24 -25.93
C ALA A 252 -4.03 18.27 -25.82
N HIS A 253 -3.06 18.04 -24.92
CA HIS A 253 -1.93 18.94 -24.62
C HIS A 253 -0.61 18.48 -25.30
N THR A 254 -0.71 17.74 -26.42
CA THR A 254 0.48 17.34 -27.18
C THR A 254 1.15 18.56 -27.81
N PRO A 255 2.47 18.77 -27.62
CA PRO A 255 3.17 19.88 -28.23
C PRO A 255 2.98 19.93 -29.76
N PRO A 256 2.59 21.08 -30.33
CA PRO A 256 2.55 21.26 -31.78
C PRO A 256 3.86 20.87 -32.44
N ARG A 257 3.81 20.34 -33.65
CA ARG A 257 5.02 19.87 -34.36
C ARG A 257 6.14 20.92 -34.44
N GLN A 258 5.78 22.19 -34.52
CA GLN A 258 6.69 23.35 -34.61
C GLN A 258 7.44 23.60 -33.29
N LEU A 259 6.85 23.26 -32.14
CA LEU A 259 7.43 23.47 -30.82
C LEU A 259 8.17 22.24 -30.27
N ARG A 260 8.09 21.09 -30.95
CA ARG A 260 8.72 19.86 -30.46
C ARG A 260 10.24 20.04 -30.36
N GLY A 261 10.77 19.86 -29.14
CA GLY A 261 12.19 20.05 -28.84
C GLY A 261 12.60 21.48 -28.49
N SER A 262 11.64 22.44 -28.46
CA SER A 262 11.90 23.79 -27.98
C SER A 262 11.72 23.87 -26.45
N LYS A 263 12.35 24.90 -25.85
CA LYS A 263 12.15 25.17 -24.40
C LYS A 263 10.69 25.46 -24.08
N GLU A 264 9.94 26.09 -24.97
CA GLU A 264 8.53 26.37 -24.76
C GLU A 264 7.68 25.10 -24.65
N ALA A 265 8.04 24.02 -25.38
CA ALA A 265 7.36 22.73 -25.26
C ALA A 265 7.55 22.10 -23.88
N GLU A 266 8.62 22.40 -23.19
CA GLU A 266 8.92 21.85 -21.86
C GLU A 266 8.07 22.48 -20.76
N PHE A 267 7.55 23.70 -20.98
CA PHE A 267 6.63 24.38 -20.07
C PHE A 267 5.15 24.05 -20.32
N LEU A 268 4.83 23.28 -21.38
CA LEU A 268 3.46 22.81 -21.59
C LEU A 268 3.05 21.79 -20.51
N PRO A 269 1.76 21.78 -20.13
CA PRO A 269 1.28 20.88 -19.10
C PRO A 269 1.40 19.40 -19.50
N LEU A 270 1.69 18.58 -18.53
CA LEU A 270 1.75 17.13 -18.60
C LEU A 270 1.00 16.58 -17.40
N MET A 271 0.15 15.60 -17.64
CA MET A 271 -0.50 14.87 -16.54
C MET A 271 0.20 13.52 -16.35
N GLU A 272 0.46 13.17 -15.11
CA GLU A 272 0.99 11.85 -14.72
C GLU A 272 0.09 11.21 -13.67
N THR A 273 0.07 9.86 -13.67
CA THR A 273 -0.60 9.10 -12.64
C THR A 273 0.26 9.02 -11.39
N LEU A 274 -0.36 8.80 -10.24
CA LEU A 274 0.32 8.56 -8.97
C LEU A 274 1.44 7.53 -9.11
N ARG A 275 1.18 6.44 -9.81
CA ARG A 275 2.12 5.32 -9.97
C ARG A 275 3.41 5.74 -10.69
N VAL A 276 3.27 6.56 -11.73
CA VAL A 276 4.41 7.07 -12.51
C VAL A 276 5.12 8.17 -11.73
N ARG A 277 4.37 9.14 -11.24
CA ARG A 277 4.91 10.34 -10.57
C ARG A 277 5.68 10.03 -9.28
N SER A 278 5.22 9.06 -8.50
CA SER A 278 5.86 8.70 -7.23
C SER A 278 6.98 7.67 -7.36
N GLY A 279 7.28 7.16 -8.56
CA GLY A 279 8.18 6.02 -8.74
C GLY A 279 7.68 4.72 -8.10
N LEU A 280 6.41 4.70 -7.69
CA LEU A 280 5.81 3.58 -6.96
C LEU A 280 5.66 2.32 -7.82
N SER A 281 5.74 2.45 -9.16
CA SER A 281 5.60 1.34 -10.09
C SER A 281 6.57 0.20 -9.81
N ASP A 282 7.83 0.52 -9.57
CA ASP A 282 8.86 -0.50 -9.30
C ASP A 282 8.63 -1.16 -7.94
N TYR A 283 8.29 -0.35 -6.93
CA TYR A 283 7.97 -0.86 -5.60
C TYR A 283 6.75 -1.80 -5.60
N LEU A 284 5.68 -1.43 -6.30
CA LEU A 284 4.48 -2.27 -6.40
C LEU A 284 4.78 -3.58 -7.13
N ASN A 285 5.59 -3.55 -8.19
CA ASN A 285 6.04 -4.75 -8.87
C ASN A 285 6.87 -5.67 -7.94
N TYR A 286 7.75 -5.09 -7.11
CA TYR A 286 8.49 -5.86 -6.10
C TYR A 286 7.55 -6.50 -5.06
N VAL A 287 6.53 -5.79 -4.59
CA VAL A 287 5.55 -6.34 -3.64
C VAL A 287 4.76 -7.49 -4.25
N ASP A 288 4.35 -7.39 -5.52
CA ASP A 288 3.64 -8.45 -6.22
C ASP A 288 4.51 -9.69 -6.39
N VAL A 289 5.77 -9.54 -6.82
CA VAL A 289 6.73 -10.64 -6.94
C VAL A 289 7.01 -11.26 -5.56
N PHE A 290 7.25 -10.45 -4.54
CA PHE A 290 7.51 -10.90 -3.18
C PHE A 290 6.32 -11.68 -2.59
N SER A 291 5.10 -11.19 -2.80
CA SER A 291 3.87 -11.88 -2.43
C SER A 291 3.77 -13.26 -3.11
N GLY A 292 4.04 -13.31 -4.42
CA GLY A 292 4.07 -14.56 -5.18
C GLY A 292 5.12 -15.57 -4.66
N VAL A 293 6.31 -15.09 -4.32
CA VAL A 293 7.39 -15.91 -3.73
C VAL A 293 6.96 -16.50 -2.38
N ILE A 294 6.37 -15.68 -1.50
CA ILE A 294 5.89 -16.15 -0.19
C ILE A 294 4.81 -17.22 -0.34
N ILE A 295 3.83 -16.99 -1.23
CA ILE A 295 2.78 -17.98 -1.52
C ILE A 295 3.42 -19.26 -2.03
N GLY A 296 4.42 -19.19 -2.90
CA GLY A 296 5.18 -20.31 -3.38
C GLY A 296 5.91 -21.08 -2.26
N VAL A 297 6.53 -20.38 -1.33
CA VAL A 297 7.19 -20.95 -0.15
C VAL A 297 6.18 -21.69 0.74
N PHE A 298 5.01 -21.07 1.00
CA PHE A 298 3.94 -21.76 1.75
C PHE A 298 3.45 -23.00 1.03
N LEU A 299 3.24 -22.94 -0.28
CA LEU A 299 2.82 -24.08 -1.09
C LEU A 299 3.83 -25.25 -0.98
N VAL A 300 5.11 -24.97 -1.18
CA VAL A 300 6.18 -25.97 -1.09
C VAL A 300 6.27 -26.54 0.33
N SER A 301 6.29 -25.69 1.35
CA SER A 301 6.38 -26.11 2.74
C SER A 301 5.20 -26.99 3.15
N MET A 302 3.97 -26.59 2.82
CA MET A 302 2.78 -27.38 3.06
C MET A 302 2.81 -28.70 2.29
N SER A 303 3.27 -28.71 1.04
CA SER A 303 3.38 -29.93 0.21
C SER A 303 4.37 -30.93 0.83
N ILE A 304 5.51 -30.47 1.33
CA ILE A 304 6.51 -31.32 2.01
C ILE A 304 5.94 -31.92 3.30
N VAL A 305 5.26 -31.10 4.11
CA VAL A 305 4.66 -31.60 5.37
C VAL A 305 3.52 -32.59 5.09
N LEU A 306 2.67 -32.32 4.09
CA LEU A 306 1.60 -33.23 3.68
C LEU A 306 2.12 -34.49 3.03
N TRP A 307 3.21 -34.41 2.26
CA TRP A 307 3.91 -35.59 1.75
C TRP A 307 4.38 -36.48 2.87
N ASN A 308 5.08 -35.93 3.87
CA ASN A 308 5.56 -36.68 5.04
C ASN A 308 4.38 -37.31 5.83
N ALA A 309 3.33 -36.52 6.08
CA ALA A 309 2.09 -37.00 6.69
C ALA A 309 1.44 -38.13 5.89
N GLY A 310 1.41 -37.98 4.54
CA GLY A 310 0.90 -39.01 3.62
C GLY A 310 1.72 -40.31 3.66
N LEU A 311 3.05 -40.22 3.72
CA LEU A 311 3.92 -41.41 3.89
C LEU A 311 3.64 -42.12 5.21
N THR A 312 3.58 -41.42 6.32
CA THR A 312 3.27 -41.98 7.64
C THR A 312 1.86 -42.57 7.69
N GLY A 313 0.89 -41.88 7.08
CA GLY A 313 -0.50 -42.34 6.95
C GLY A 313 -0.62 -43.61 6.08
N SER A 314 0.15 -43.69 4.99
CA SER A 314 0.16 -44.84 4.10
C SER A 314 0.72 -46.10 4.77
N LEU A 315 1.77 -45.94 5.62
CA LEU A 315 2.30 -47.05 6.43
C LEU A 315 1.23 -47.67 7.32
N ARG A 316 0.41 -46.86 7.97
CA ARG A 316 -0.71 -47.34 8.80
C ARG A 316 -1.85 -47.98 8.02
N ARG A 317 -1.94 -47.72 6.72
CA ARG A 317 -2.99 -48.18 5.80
C ARG A 317 -2.54 -49.35 4.92
N TYR A 318 -1.32 -49.88 5.08
CA TYR A 318 -0.82 -50.95 4.20
C TYR A 318 -1.72 -52.15 4.20
N GLY A 319 -2.27 -52.57 5.35
CA GLY A 319 -3.23 -53.67 5.42
C GLY A 319 -4.52 -53.41 4.64
N GLU A 320 -5.08 -52.22 4.74
CA GLU A 320 -6.31 -51.81 4.00
C GLU A 320 -6.05 -51.77 2.50
N LEU A 321 -4.94 -51.12 2.10
CA LEU A 321 -4.58 -50.97 0.68
C LEU A 321 -4.18 -52.33 0.08
N GLY A 322 -3.46 -53.14 0.85
CA GLY A 322 -3.11 -54.52 0.45
C GLY A 322 -4.35 -55.40 0.26
N LEU A 323 -5.32 -55.32 1.16
CA LEU A 323 -6.58 -56.05 1.05
C LEU A 323 -7.37 -55.64 -0.19
N ARG A 324 -7.48 -54.35 -0.49
CA ARG A 324 -8.14 -53.84 -1.71
C ARG A 324 -7.47 -54.38 -2.99
N LEU A 325 -6.14 -54.36 -3.05
CA LEU A 325 -5.37 -54.91 -4.15
C LEU A 325 -5.52 -56.42 -4.26
N ALA A 326 -5.59 -57.16 -3.12
CA ALA A 326 -5.78 -58.60 -3.09
C ALA A 326 -7.18 -59.02 -3.57
N VAL A 327 -8.20 -58.22 -3.33
CA VAL A 327 -9.56 -58.45 -3.84
C VAL A 327 -9.68 -58.12 -5.34
N GLY A 328 -8.59 -57.58 -5.95
CA GLY A 328 -8.54 -57.31 -7.41
C GLY A 328 -8.82 -55.88 -7.80
N GLU A 329 -8.83 -54.92 -6.87
CA GLU A 329 -8.95 -53.50 -7.19
C GLU A 329 -7.68 -53.00 -7.92
N ASP A 330 -7.86 -52.25 -9.01
CA ASP A 330 -6.75 -51.74 -9.79
C ASP A 330 -5.95 -50.67 -9.00
N LYS A 331 -4.61 -50.69 -9.14
CA LYS A 331 -3.68 -49.78 -8.48
C LYS A 331 -4.01 -48.30 -8.76
N MET A 332 -4.41 -48.00 -10.02
CA MET A 332 -4.82 -46.67 -10.42
C MET A 332 -6.08 -46.21 -9.69
N HIS A 333 -7.06 -47.12 -9.53
CA HIS A 333 -8.29 -46.79 -8.83
C HIS A 333 -8.05 -46.46 -7.36
N VAL A 334 -7.19 -47.23 -6.69
CA VAL A 334 -6.75 -47.00 -5.29
C VAL A 334 -6.04 -45.62 -5.20
N TYR A 335 -5.12 -45.35 -6.12
CA TYR A 335 -4.39 -44.07 -6.17
C TYR A 335 -5.32 -42.87 -6.36
N PHE A 336 -6.25 -42.90 -7.33
CA PHE A 336 -7.24 -41.85 -7.52
C PHE A 336 -8.18 -41.69 -6.32
N SER A 337 -8.52 -42.77 -5.64
CA SER A 337 -9.31 -42.70 -4.40
C SER A 337 -8.61 -41.88 -3.31
N LEU A 338 -7.29 -42.04 -3.15
CA LEU A 338 -6.48 -41.25 -2.21
C LEU A 338 -6.42 -39.76 -2.63
N LEU A 339 -6.29 -39.48 -3.93
CA LEU A 339 -6.32 -38.09 -4.43
C LEU A 339 -7.66 -37.42 -4.17
N VAL A 340 -8.77 -38.12 -4.38
CA VAL A 340 -10.12 -37.59 -4.09
C VAL A 340 -10.32 -37.35 -2.60
N GLU A 341 -9.81 -38.24 -1.74
CA GLU A 341 -9.81 -38.05 -0.28
C GLU A 341 -9.01 -36.80 0.13
N SER A 342 -7.81 -36.65 -0.42
CA SER A 342 -6.96 -35.48 -0.15
C SER A 342 -7.56 -34.18 -0.66
N LEU A 343 -8.21 -34.21 -1.82
CA LEU A 343 -8.92 -33.06 -2.37
C LEU A 343 -10.06 -32.60 -1.44
N ALA A 344 -10.82 -33.55 -0.88
CA ALA A 344 -11.87 -33.24 0.09
C ALA A 344 -11.31 -32.56 1.35
N ILE A 345 -10.18 -33.08 1.87
CA ILE A 345 -9.46 -32.46 3.01
C ILE A 345 -8.96 -31.07 2.62
N GLY A 346 -8.40 -30.93 1.40
CA GLY A 346 -7.95 -29.65 0.86
C GLY A 346 -9.04 -28.61 0.79
N ILE A 347 -10.22 -28.96 0.27
CA ILE A 347 -11.38 -28.05 0.16
C ILE A 347 -11.85 -27.63 1.58
N LEU A 348 -12.05 -28.60 2.48
CA LEU A 348 -12.54 -28.30 3.82
C LEU A 348 -11.53 -27.49 4.64
N GLY A 349 -10.24 -27.84 4.56
CA GLY A 349 -9.16 -27.12 5.21
C GLY A 349 -8.98 -25.71 4.65
N SER A 350 -9.08 -25.56 3.32
CA SER A 350 -9.01 -24.23 2.68
C SER A 350 -10.21 -23.36 3.05
N ALA A 351 -11.42 -23.90 3.06
CA ALA A 351 -12.61 -23.17 3.47
C ALA A 351 -12.51 -22.70 4.92
N ALA A 352 -12.16 -23.60 5.84
CA ALA A 352 -12.01 -23.27 7.25
C ALA A 352 -10.85 -22.29 7.48
N GLY A 353 -9.68 -22.49 6.83
CA GLY A 353 -8.53 -21.61 6.89
C GLY A 353 -8.82 -20.22 6.34
N THR A 354 -9.57 -20.13 5.23
CA THR A 354 -10.02 -18.84 4.64
C THR A 354 -10.93 -18.09 5.60
N VAL A 355 -11.92 -18.77 6.20
CA VAL A 355 -12.85 -18.13 7.15
C VAL A 355 -12.09 -17.58 8.37
N LEU A 356 -11.19 -18.36 8.95
CA LEU A 356 -10.38 -17.92 10.09
C LEU A 356 -9.39 -16.83 9.69
N GLY A 357 -8.73 -16.96 8.54
CA GLY A 357 -7.80 -15.94 8.00
C GLY A 357 -8.50 -14.61 7.74
N LEU A 358 -9.68 -14.64 7.14
CA LEU A 358 -10.52 -13.45 6.95
C LEU A 358 -10.97 -12.86 8.29
N GLY A 359 -11.28 -13.68 9.30
CA GLY A 359 -11.63 -13.21 10.64
C GLY A 359 -10.49 -12.41 11.28
N VAL A 360 -9.26 -12.93 11.22
CA VAL A 360 -8.05 -12.23 11.70
C VAL A 360 -7.79 -10.96 10.88
N ALA A 361 -7.90 -11.05 9.54
CA ALA A 361 -7.72 -9.92 8.65
C ALA A 361 -8.75 -8.81 8.92
N TYR A 362 -10.01 -9.16 9.15
CA TYR A 362 -11.07 -8.22 9.50
C TYR A 362 -10.81 -7.53 10.85
N TYR A 363 -10.37 -8.29 11.84
CA TYR A 363 -9.97 -7.70 13.13
C TYR A 363 -8.89 -6.63 12.94
N LEU A 364 -7.85 -6.94 12.16
CA LEU A 364 -6.78 -5.98 11.87
C LEU A 364 -7.19 -4.85 10.90
N GLN A 365 -8.20 -5.07 10.08
CA GLN A 365 -8.78 -4.00 9.24
C GLN A 365 -9.47 -2.94 10.10
N VAL A 366 -10.16 -3.35 11.17
CA VAL A 366 -10.91 -2.45 12.06
C VAL A 366 -9.98 -1.76 13.06
N TYR A 367 -9.17 -2.52 13.78
CA TYR A 367 -8.34 -1.99 14.88
C TYR A 367 -6.97 -1.51 14.40
N GLY A 368 -6.44 -2.08 13.32
CA GLY A 368 -5.07 -1.81 12.85
C GLY A 368 -4.00 -2.42 13.76
N PHE A 369 -2.76 -2.34 13.29
CA PHE A 369 -1.57 -2.70 14.06
C PHE A 369 -0.67 -1.46 14.14
N ASP A 370 -0.45 -0.96 15.35
CA ASP A 370 0.37 0.20 15.60
C ASP A 370 1.85 -0.17 15.64
N ILE A 371 2.62 0.33 14.67
CA ILE A 371 4.07 0.13 14.56
C ILE A 371 4.87 1.36 15.01
N SER A 372 4.23 2.36 15.60
CA SER A 372 4.87 3.63 16.00
C SER A 372 6.07 3.43 16.92
N THR A 373 6.00 2.44 17.82
CA THR A 373 7.09 2.11 18.74
C THR A 373 8.33 1.53 18.03
N MET A 374 8.11 0.77 16.95
CA MET A 374 9.19 0.17 16.16
C MET A 374 9.83 1.18 15.20
N MET A 375 9.10 2.25 14.83
CA MET A 375 9.51 3.19 13.80
C MET A 375 9.94 4.56 14.36
N LYS A 376 10.07 4.74 15.67
CA LYS A 376 10.44 6.03 16.29
C LYS A 376 11.70 6.68 15.72
N GLU A 377 12.65 5.90 15.23
CA GLU A 377 13.90 6.38 14.63
C GLU A 377 13.93 6.25 13.08
N SER A 378 12.88 5.72 12.48
CA SER A 378 12.83 5.52 11.03
C SER A 378 12.48 6.82 10.31
N SER A 379 13.18 7.10 9.22
CA SER A 379 12.84 8.18 8.29
C SER A 379 11.90 7.72 7.16
N MET A 380 11.36 6.51 7.24
CA MET A 380 10.45 5.98 6.23
C MET A 380 9.09 6.68 6.28
N MET A 381 8.54 7.00 5.10
CA MET A 381 7.19 7.56 4.92
C MET A 381 6.10 6.50 5.01
N LEU A 382 6.12 5.67 6.06
CA LEU A 382 5.08 4.67 6.33
C LEU A 382 4.15 5.16 7.44
N PRO A 383 2.83 4.96 7.30
CA PRO A 383 1.88 5.26 8.36
C PRO A 383 2.16 4.45 9.62
N ASN A 384 1.99 5.07 10.78
CA ASN A 384 2.22 4.43 12.07
C ASN A 384 1.25 3.28 12.38
N ILE A 385 0.06 3.27 11.76
CA ILE A 385 -0.95 2.24 11.92
C ILE A 385 -1.18 1.55 10.58
N ILE A 386 -0.81 0.28 10.49
CA ILE A 386 -1.09 -0.55 9.32
C ILE A 386 -2.39 -1.30 9.55
N ARG A 387 -3.32 -1.19 8.61
CA ARG A 387 -4.58 -1.93 8.60
C ARG A 387 -4.56 -2.96 7.48
N ALA A 388 -5.03 -4.16 7.75
CA ALA A 388 -5.24 -5.14 6.69
C ALA A 388 -6.35 -4.66 5.75
N ARG A 389 -6.28 -5.05 4.46
CA ARG A 389 -7.33 -4.77 3.47
C ARG A 389 -7.79 -6.06 2.81
N ILE A 390 -9.06 -6.39 3.02
CA ILE A 390 -9.70 -7.52 2.38
C ILE A 390 -10.15 -7.11 0.99
N THR A 391 -9.71 -7.84 -0.04
CA THR A 391 -10.09 -7.67 -1.43
C THR A 391 -10.86 -8.90 -1.92
N PRO A 392 -11.62 -8.85 -3.03
CA PRO A 392 -12.28 -10.04 -3.59
C PRO A 392 -11.30 -11.21 -3.83
N PHE A 393 -10.07 -10.92 -4.22
CA PHE A 393 -9.02 -11.91 -4.42
C PHE A 393 -8.63 -12.64 -3.12
N THR A 394 -8.69 -11.95 -1.97
CA THR A 394 -8.38 -12.52 -0.65
C THR A 394 -9.29 -13.71 -0.30
N PHE A 395 -10.52 -13.76 -0.82
CA PHE A 395 -11.43 -14.89 -0.60
C PHE A 395 -11.01 -16.17 -1.35
N VAL A 396 -10.27 -16.03 -2.43
CA VAL A 396 -9.94 -17.15 -3.32
C VAL A 396 -8.48 -17.60 -3.17
N ILE A 397 -7.58 -16.67 -2.80
CA ILE A 397 -6.13 -16.92 -2.79
C ILE A 397 -5.74 -18.10 -1.90
N GLY A 398 -6.46 -18.34 -0.80
CA GLY A 398 -6.19 -19.45 0.12
C GLY A 398 -6.41 -20.84 -0.50
N PHE A 399 -7.29 -20.95 -1.48
CA PHE A 399 -7.55 -22.22 -2.15
C PHE A 399 -6.40 -22.67 -3.04
N ILE A 400 -5.58 -21.76 -3.56
CA ILE A 400 -4.44 -22.11 -4.40
C ILE A 400 -3.45 -22.99 -3.64
N PRO A 401 -2.76 -22.52 -2.57
CA PRO A 401 -1.81 -23.35 -1.85
C PRO A 401 -2.48 -24.53 -1.15
N GLY A 402 -3.71 -24.38 -0.65
CA GLY A 402 -4.41 -25.44 0.06
C GLY A 402 -4.73 -26.65 -0.82
N LEU A 403 -5.27 -26.44 -2.04
CA LEU A 403 -5.58 -27.50 -2.97
C LEU A 403 -4.32 -28.10 -3.62
N PHE A 404 -3.43 -27.23 -4.12
CA PHE A 404 -2.21 -27.71 -4.77
C PHE A 404 -1.31 -28.48 -3.80
N ALA A 405 -1.15 -28.03 -2.57
CA ALA A 405 -0.32 -28.71 -1.59
C ALA A 405 -0.88 -30.09 -1.21
N THR A 406 -2.20 -30.22 -1.06
CA THR A 406 -2.83 -31.50 -0.74
C THR A 406 -2.71 -32.49 -1.89
N ILE A 407 -2.96 -32.04 -3.13
CA ILE A 407 -2.83 -32.89 -4.31
C ILE A 407 -1.38 -33.31 -4.51
N LEU A 408 -0.43 -32.38 -4.49
CA LEU A 408 1.00 -32.67 -4.67
C LEU A 408 1.54 -33.60 -3.57
N GLY A 409 1.26 -33.28 -2.30
CA GLY A 409 1.72 -34.10 -1.18
C GLY A 409 1.20 -35.54 -1.26
N THR A 410 -0.09 -35.72 -1.58
CA THR A 410 -0.70 -37.05 -1.73
C THR A 410 -0.24 -37.74 -3.00
N ALA A 411 -0.09 -37.03 -4.10
CA ALA A 411 0.40 -37.61 -5.36
C ALA A 411 1.80 -38.20 -5.17
N ILE A 412 2.72 -37.46 -4.55
CA ILE A 412 4.08 -37.92 -4.32
C ILE A 412 4.11 -39.10 -3.33
N SER A 413 3.33 -39.03 -2.23
CA SER A 413 3.26 -40.13 -1.26
C SER A 413 2.66 -41.39 -1.87
N GLY A 414 1.67 -41.26 -2.75
CA GLY A 414 0.98 -42.36 -3.44
C GLY A 414 1.83 -43.10 -4.47
N ILE A 415 2.93 -42.52 -4.97
CA ILE A 415 3.85 -43.20 -5.91
C ILE A 415 4.40 -44.47 -5.29
N GLY A 416 4.53 -44.56 -3.96
CA GLY A 416 4.95 -45.77 -3.23
C GLY A 416 4.09 -47.00 -3.52
N ILE A 417 2.79 -46.82 -3.84
CA ILE A 417 1.86 -47.90 -4.16
C ILE A 417 2.27 -48.62 -5.46
N PHE A 418 2.82 -47.92 -6.45
CA PHE A 418 3.26 -48.48 -7.71
C PHE A 418 4.62 -49.16 -7.64
N ARG A 419 5.52 -48.71 -6.74
CA ARG A 419 6.89 -49.22 -6.65
C ARG A 419 7.01 -50.47 -5.79
N ARG A 420 6.05 -50.77 -4.91
CA ARG A 420 6.11 -51.96 -4.03
C ARG A 420 5.32 -53.13 -4.58
N GLN A 421 5.86 -54.35 -4.42
CA GLN A 421 5.17 -55.61 -4.79
C GLN A 421 4.09 -55.92 -3.73
N THR A 422 2.93 -56.38 -4.18
CA THR A 422 1.78 -56.75 -3.34
C THR A 422 2.15 -57.76 -2.23
N ALA A 423 3.06 -58.68 -2.51
CA ALA A 423 3.53 -59.66 -1.54
C ALA A 423 4.34 -59.07 -0.33
N GLN A 424 5.03 -57.96 -0.52
CA GLN A 424 5.76 -57.28 0.53
C GLN A 424 4.84 -56.51 1.48
N LEU A 425 3.69 -56.04 0.98
CA LEU A 425 2.67 -55.33 1.77
C LEU A 425 2.00 -56.27 2.83
N PHE A 426 1.98 -57.56 2.59
CA PHE A 426 1.46 -58.55 3.56
C PHE A 426 2.49 -58.98 4.61
N LYS A 427 3.78 -59.03 4.30
CA LYS A 427 4.84 -59.53 5.18
C LYS A 427 5.19 -58.58 6.33
N GLU A 428 4.93 -57.27 6.16
CA GLU A 428 5.13 -56.25 7.23
C GLU A 428 3.99 -56.23 8.26
N LEU A 429 2.94 -57.05 8.10
CA LEU A 429 1.86 -57.20 9.10
C LEU A 429 2.12 -58.32 10.12
N GLU A 430 3.13 -59.16 9.90
CA GLU A 430 3.49 -60.27 10.81
C GLU A 430 4.65 -59.94 11.77
N THR A 431 5.23 -58.76 11.70
CA THR A 431 6.24 -58.25 12.62
C THR A 431 5.73 -57.01 13.38
#